data_6363b5542a4d9d2e84eced883366031d
#
_entry.id   6363b5542a4d9d2e84eced883366031d
#
_cell.length_a   1.000
_cell.length_b   1.000
_cell.length_c   1.000
_cell.angle_alpha   90.00
_cell.angle_beta   90.00
_cell.angle_gamma   90.00
#
_symmetry.space_group_name_H-M   'P 1'
#
loop_
_entity.id
_entity.type
_entity.pdbx_description
1 polymer ?
#
loop_
_entity_poly.entity_id
_entity_poly.type
_entity_poly.pdbx_seq_one_letter_code
_entity_poly.pdbx_strand_id
1 'polypeptide(L)'
;MAVLSLSLAGQEKSFTAGGFVRGGAYFSTGDYKHDINAAFGDMALTMTATDNLNFKGFGDLRIRTGQQFGENINSFTVREAWGMYYNSFMSISAGKKIIKWGKTDIFTPLSRFNPVDYTFRTPDFEDGDMGNLLGELTFTPAPFFRLSVVATPFWNPSVLLIKPVSLPQGMQVLLPGGFRTGNGYHSWGVRGDFTFSAFDAGIQYYRGPDLMPGLSLVSADYTNPLQPAISVEGIPYIISSTGFDFETTVSPFVLRGSASVTTPEEGKAGNEEVPFRQFEWVAGFDWTPGTLRLTAEYSGKKVLDFYESPYDPILGAEPDMQQLAELFNTPGFDPVEFTRLQIEAFNRLYNNQLHEYYHSAGLRMEADLLYGRLIPSVTTVFNFTSGDLVIRPALKYKPADGVTLSAGYEHYQGKKGGMYDIIDDFMKAAYFAVRIDF
;
A
#
# COMPACT_ATOMS: atom_id res chain seq x y z
N MET A 1 21.66 19.12 -13.93
CA MET A 1 21.28 19.13 -12.50
C MET A 1 21.54 20.55 -11.97
N ALA A 2 20.51 21.35 -11.88
CA ALA A 2 20.62 22.70 -11.31
C ALA A 2 20.21 22.60 -9.84
N VAL A 3 21.19 22.43 -8.95
CA VAL A 3 20.97 22.51 -7.50
C VAL A 3 21.06 23.99 -7.12
N LEU A 4 19.93 24.61 -6.80
CA LEU A 4 19.92 25.95 -6.21
C LEU A 4 20.38 25.78 -4.74
N SER A 5 21.67 25.99 -4.48
CA SER A 5 22.21 26.08 -3.11
C SER A 5 22.31 27.56 -2.72
N LEU A 6 21.48 27.99 -1.81
CA LEU A 6 21.59 29.31 -1.15
C LEU A 6 22.38 29.13 0.15
N SER A 7 23.66 29.53 0.14
CA SER A 7 24.46 29.65 1.36
C SER A 7 24.26 31.04 1.96
N LEU A 8 23.62 31.12 3.13
CA LEU A 8 23.52 32.34 3.91
C LEU A 8 24.81 32.47 4.77
N ALA A 9 25.56 33.52 4.54
CA ALA A 9 26.85 33.76 5.22
C ALA A 9 26.74 33.81 6.74
N GLY A 10 27.50 32.93 7.44
CA GLY A 10 27.76 33.02 8.88
C GLY A 10 27.39 31.77 9.72
N GLN A 11 26.61 30.85 9.22
CA GLN A 11 26.38 29.51 9.75
C GLN A 11 26.18 28.55 8.57
N GLU A 12 26.63 27.29 8.70
CA GLU A 12 26.51 26.27 7.63
C GLU A 12 25.03 25.86 7.40
N LYS A 13 24.16 26.83 7.10
CA LYS A 13 22.76 26.57 6.72
C LYS A 13 22.74 26.23 5.24
N SER A 14 22.18 25.09 4.88
CA SER A 14 21.98 24.73 3.49
C SER A 14 20.49 24.53 3.19
N PHE A 15 20.09 25.02 2.03
CA PHE A 15 18.80 24.75 1.44
C PHE A 15 19.02 24.14 0.07
N THR A 16 18.43 22.98 -0.17
CA THR A 16 18.45 22.31 -1.48
C THR A 16 17.04 22.13 -1.96
N ALA A 17 16.80 22.45 -3.23
CA ALA A 17 15.55 22.18 -3.90
C ALA A 17 15.84 21.38 -5.17
N GLY A 18 14.97 20.44 -5.48
CA GLY A 18 15.02 19.64 -6.67
C GLY A 18 13.63 19.03 -6.93
N GLY A 19 13.51 18.27 -7.96
CA GLY A 19 12.22 17.66 -8.27
C GLY A 19 12.20 17.02 -9.62
N PHE A 20 11.00 16.78 -10.12
CA PHE A 20 10.81 16.29 -11.47
C PHE A 20 9.50 16.75 -12.07
N VAL A 21 9.46 16.74 -13.40
CA VAL A 21 8.21 16.76 -14.17
C VAL A 21 8.11 15.42 -14.89
N ARG A 22 6.93 14.82 -14.87
CA ARG A 22 6.67 13.54 -15.55
C ARG A 22 5.32 13.61 -16.27
N GLY A 23 5.28 13.03 -17.48
CA GLY A 23 4.06 12.78 -18.21
C GLY A 23 4.00 11.33 -18.65
N GLY A 24 2.82 10.72 -18.64
CA GLY A 24 2.66 9.33 -19.04
C GLY A 24 1.23 8.94 -19.34
N ALA A 25 1.10 7.77 -19.97
CA ALA A 25 -0.19 7.16 -20.27
C ALA A 25 -0.15 5.64 -20.07
N TYR A 26 -1.30 5.10 -19.67
CA TYR A 26 -1.60 3.69 -19.51
C TYR A 26 -2.71 3.31 -20.49
N PHE A 27 -2.41 2.39 -21.38
CA PHE A 27 -3.31 1.90 -22.42
C PHE A 27 -3.88 0.56 -21.95
N SER A 28 -5.20 0.48 -21.79
CA SER A 28 -5.88 -0.74 -21.38
C SER A 28 -5.63 -1.87 -22.38
N THR A 29 -5.39 -3.06 -21.88
CA THR A 29 -5.26 -4.30 -22.66
C THR A 29 -6.23 -5.37 -22.17
N GLY A 30 -7.10 -5.06 -21.19
CA GLY A 30 -8.23 -5.84 -20.73
C GLY A 30 -9.53 -5.38 -21.40
N ASP A 31 -10.65 -5.93 -20.95
CA ASP A 31 -11.99 -5.61 -21.47
C ASP A 31 -12.60 -4.33 -20.86
N TYR A 32 -11.73 -3.44 -20.33
CA TYR A 32 -12.16 -2.19 -19.72
C TYR A 32 -12.75 -1.23 -20.79
N LYS A 33 -13.83 -0.55 -20.41
CA LYS A 33 -14.62 0.36 -21.29
C LYS A 33 -13.83 1.53 -21.90
N HIS A 34 -12.64 1.82 -21.39
CA HIS A 34 -11.79 2.91 -21.85
C HIS A 34 -10.44 2.38 -22.35
N ASP A 35 -10.05 2.71 -23.57
CA ASP A 35 -8.75 2.35 -24.16
C ASP A 35 -7.57 2.95 -23.39
N ILE A 36 -7.77 4.13 -22.80
CA ILE A 36 -6.79 4.80 -21.92
C ILE A 36 -7.34 4.77 -20.51
N ASN A 37 -6.72 3.96 -19.65
CA ASN A 37 -7.14 3.87 -18.25
C ASN A 37 -6.45 4.92 -17.34
N ALA A 38 -5.34 5.53 -17.79
CA ALA A 38 -4.77 6.71 -17.16
C ALA A 38 -3.93 7.51 -18.17
N ALA A 39 -4.05 8.83 -18.15
CA ALA A 39 -3.13 9.76 -18.82
C ALA A 39 -2.88 10.93 -17.88
N PHE A 40 -1.64 11.23 -17.58
CA PHE A 40 -1.30 12.18 -16.54
C PHE A 40 -0.07 13.03 -16.87
N GLY A 41 -0.06 14.25 -16.31
CA GLY A 41 1.13 15.04 -16.08
C GLY A 41 1.28 15.26 -14.58
N ASP A 42 2.45 15.01 -14.03
CA ASP A 42 2.73 15.30 -12.64
C ASP A 42 4.07 16.05 -12.46
N MET A 43 4.14 16.80 -11.38
CA MET A 43 5.33 17.52 -10.95
C MET A 43 5.52 17.29 -9.45
N ALA A 44 6.74 16.97 -9.06
CA ALA A 44 7.15 16.94 -7.67
C ALA A 44 8.21 18.01 -7.43
N LEU A 45 8.07 18.71 -6.30
CA LEU A 45 9.07 19.64 -5.77
C LEU A 45 9.51 19.15 -4.40
N THR A 46 10.77 18.76 -4.28
CA THR A 46 11.38 18.33 -3.02
C THR A 46 12.28 19.45 -2.49
N MET A 47 12.21 19.68 -1.19
CA MET A 47 12.99 20.71 -0.50
C MET A 47 13.60 20.12 0.76
N THR A 48 14.88 20.38 0.99
CA THR A 48 15.54 20.05 2.24
C THR A 48 16.22 21.31 2.79
N ALA A 49 15.96 21.61 4.06
CA ALA A 49 16.62 22.68 4.80
C ALA A 49 17.35 22.06 5.99
N THR A 50 18.60 22.45 6.22
CA THR A 50 19.38 22.01 7.38
C THR A 50 20.27 23.15 7.88
N ASP A 51 20.45 23.20 9.20
CA ASP A 51 21.47 24.05 9.82
C ASP A 51 22.81 23.33 10.00
N ASN A 52 22.90 22.05 9.51
CA ASN A 52 24.06 21.15 9.66
C ASN A 52 24.50 20.91 11.12
N LEU A 53 23.72 21.32 12.10
CA LEU A 53 23.97 21.17 13.52
C LEU A 53 22.95 20.24 14.17
N ASN A 54 21.70 20.71 14.25
CA ASN A 54 20.67 20.03 15.02
C ASN A 54 19.29 19.99 14.33
N PHE A 55 19.07 20.76 13.25
CA PHE A 55 17.77 20.87 12.62
C PHE A 55 17.79 20.43 11.16
N LYS A 56 16.75 19.70 10.77
CA LYS A 56 16.47 19.33 9.40
C LYS A 56 14.98 19.49 9.11
N GLY A 57 14.65 20.11 7.99
CA GLY A 57 13.30 20.17 7.44
C GLY A 57 13.27 19.51 6.08
N PHE A 58 12.14 18.88 5.74
CA PHE A 58 11.92 18.25 4.45
C PHE A 58 10.49 18.53 3.96
N GLY A 59 10.36 18.74 2.66
CA GLY A 59 9.08 18.87 1.98
C GLY A 59 9.08 18.13 0.64
N ASP A 60 7.97 17.46 0.31
CA ASP A 60 7.65 16.86 -1.00
C ASP A 60 6.24 17.31 -1.37
N LEU A 61 6.18 18.25 -2.31
CA LEU A 61 4.93 18.84 -2.84
C LEU A 61 4.68 18.28 -4.23
N ARG A 62 3.46 17.83 -4.50
CA ARG A 62 3.10 17.24 -5.79
C ARG A 62 1.87 17.86 -6.40
N ILE A 63 1.92 18.08 -7.70
CA ILE A 63 0.79 18.48 -8.54
C ILE A 63 0.59 17.39 -9.57
N ARG A 64 -0.66 16.96 -9.75
CA ARG A 64 -1.03 15.98 -10.78
C ARG A 64 -2.29 16.45 -11.49
N THR A 65 -2.26 16.38 -12.83
CA THR A 65 -3.41 16.65 -13.70
C THR A 65 -3.53 15.54 -14.73
N GLY A 66 -4.74 15.29 -15.21
CA GLY A 66 -5.00 14.30 -16.24
C GLY A 66 -6.34 13.61 -16.06
N GLN A 67 -6.40 12.36 -16.51
CA GLN A 67 -7.54 11.48 -16.31
C GLN A 67 -7.10 10.11 -15.82
N GLN A 68 -7.95 9.43 -15.05
CA GLN A 68 -7.70 8.09 -14.56
C GLN A 68 -9.03 7.37 -14.37
N PHE A 69 -9.18 6.17 -14.93
CA PHE A 69 -10.40 5.38 -14.92
C PHE A 69 -11.65 6.15 -15.39
N GLY A 70 -11.46 7.02 -16.41
CA GLY A 70 -12.52 7.84 -17.00
C GLY A 70 -12.88 9.11 -16.20
N GLU A 71 -12.21 9.38 -15.09
CA GLU A 71 -12.40 10.59 -14.28
C GLU A 71 -11.24 11.58 -14.47
N ASN A 72 -11.56 12.88 -14.47
CA ASN A 72 -10.54 13.91 -14.47
C ASN A 72 -9.86 14.04 -13.10
N ILE A 73 -8.54 14.15 -13.11
CA ILE A 73 -7.73 14.35 -11.92
C ILE A 73 -7.10 15.73 -11.99
N ASN A 74 -7.30 16.52 -10.95
CA ASN A 74 -6.55 17.74 -10.67
C ASN A 74 -6.28 17.76 -9.17
N SER A 75 -5.05 17.53 -8.78
CA SER A 75 -4.69 17.42 -7.36
C SER A 75 -3.42 18.18 -7.04
N PHE A 76 -3.42 18.84 -5.89
CA PHE A 76 -2.24 19.31 -5.19
C PHE A 76 -2.11 18.55 -3.90
N THR A 77 -0.98 17.89 -3.70
CA THR A 77 -0.75 17.02 -2.54
C THR A 77 0.56 17.39 -1.87
N VAL A 78 0.53 17.59 -0.57
CA VAL A 78 1.72 17.57 0.27
C VAL A 78 1.96 16.10 0.63
N ARG A 79 2.93 15.45 -0.05
CA ARG A 79 3.26 14.05 0.23
C ARG A 79 3.98 13.91 1.55
N GLU A 80 5.00 14.75 1.77
CA GLU A 80 5.69 14.90 3.04
C GLU A 80 5.94 16.36 3.37
N ALA A 81 5.86 16.73 4.65
CA ALA A 81 6.27 18.02 5.19
C ALA A 81 6.55 17.85 6.68
N TRP A 82 7.82 17.78 7.05
CA TRP A 82 8.21 17.55 8.45
C TRP A 82 9.47 18.30 8.84
N GLY A 83 9.57 18.58 10.15
CA GLY A 83 10.76 19.12 10.79
C GLY A 83 11.32 18.11 11.79
N MET A 84 12.63 18.13 11.97
CA MET A 84 13.36 17.26 12.90
C MET A 84 14.43 18.06 13.65
N TYR A 85 14.46 17.90 14.96
CA TYR A 85 15.58 18.22 15.81
C TYR A 85 16.34 16.95 16.15
N TYR A 86 17.66 16.99 16.11
CA TYR A 86 18.50 15.83 16.43
C TYR A 86 19.79 16.24 17.14
N ASN A 87 20.31 15.34 17.95
CA ASN A 87 21.64 15.41 18.57
C ASN A 87 22.29 14.03 18.56
N SER A 88 23.40 13.84 19.28
CA SER A 88 24.18 12.60 19.26
C SER A 88 23.44 11.36 19.77
N PHE A 89 22.37 11.51 20.56
CA PHE A 89 21.70 10.39 21.21
C PHE A 89 20.18 10.35 20.98
N MET A 90 19.56 11.44 20.48
CA MET A 90 18.12 11.45 20.20
C MET A 90 17.76 12.30 18.99
N SER A 91 16.61 11.99 18.39
CA SER A 91 15.94 12.88 17.44
C SER A 91 14.44 12.93 17.70
N ILE A 92 13.85 14.10 17.45
CA ILE A 92 12.41 14.32 17.47
C ILE A 92 12.02 14.87 16.12
N SER A 93 11.06 14.24 15.44
CA SER A 93 10.48 14.75 14.22
C SER A 93 8.96 14.85 14.34
N ALA A 94 8.38 15.83 13.66
CA ALA A 94 6.94 16.01 13.59
C ALA A 94 6.53 16.55 12.22
N GLY A 95 5.35 16.13 11.75
CA GLY A 95 4.77 16.57 10.49
C GLY A 95 4.19 15.42 9.68
N LYS A 96 3.92 15.68 8.40
CA LYS A 96 3.47 14.66 7.46
C LYS A 96 4.68 13.89 6.94
N LYS A 97 4.80 12.62 7.31
CA LYS A 97 6.02 11.81 7.09
C LYS A 97 5.67 10.39 6.70
N ILE A 98 6.51 9.78 5.85
CA ILE A 98 6.48 8.36 5.51
C ILE A 98 7.47 7.62 6.41
N ILE A 99 7.00 6.59 7.13
CA ILE A 99 7.82 5.72 7.98
C ILE A 99 7.73 4.30 7.47
N LYS A 100 8.84 3.72 7.06
CA LYS A 100 8.92 2.31 6.65
C LYS A 100 9.57 1.48 7.76
N TRP A 101 8.78 0.64 8.42
CA TRP A 101 9.25 -0.36 9.37
C TRP A 101 9.28 -1.74 8.71
N GLY A 102 10.29 -2.51 9.00
CA GLY A 102 10.55 -3.84 8.42
C GLY A 102 11.75 -3.87 7.49
N LYS A 103 12.30 -5.06 7.27
CA LYS A 103 13.49 -5.34 6.44
C LYS A 103 13.15 -5.97 5.09
N THR A 104 11.92 -6.45 4.90
CA THR A 104 11.44 -7.09 3.69
C THR A 104 10.89 -6.06 2.69
N ASP A 105 11.00 -6.34 1.38
CA ASP A 105 10.76 -5.38 0.31
C ASP A 105 9.44 -5.60 -0.47
N ILE A 106 9.16 -6.86 -0.86
CA ILE A 106 7.98 -7.18 -1.69
C ILE A 106 6.75 -7.34 -0.79
N PHE A 107 6.91 -8.06 0.32
CA PHE A 107 5.88 -8.25 1.33
C PHE A 107 6.29 -7.55 2.62
N THR A 108 5.47 -6.63 3.12
CA THR A 108 5.82 -5.74 4.24
C THR A 108 4.85 -5.85 5.42
N PRO A 109 4.77 -6.99 6.13
CA PRO A 109 3.78 -7.21 7.18
C PRO A 109 3.96 -6.28 8.40
N LEU A 110 5.07 -5.58 8.49
CA LEU A 110 5.42 -4.69 9.60
C LEU A 110 5.12 -3.20 9.32
N SER A 111 4.77 -2.83 8.08
CA SER A 111 4.46 -1.44 7.72
C SER A 111 3.02 -1.10 8.13
N ARG A 112 2.84 -0.31 9.20
CA ARG A 112 1.52 -0.02 9.80
C ARG A 112 1.21 1.48 9.93
N PHE A 113 2.11 2.38 9.50
CA PHE A 113 1.91 3.83 9.66
C PHE A 113 1.61 4.56 8.36
N ASN A 114 1.97 3.98 7.20
CA ASN A 114 1.81 4.65 5.93
C ASN A 114 0.60 4.12 5.18
N PRO A 115 -0.44 4.93 4.98
CA PRO A 115 -1.51 4.58 4.06
C PRO A 115 -0.98 4.56 2.61
N VAL A 116 -1.65 3.79 1.76
CA VAL A 116 -1.32 3.63 0.34
C VAL A 116 -2.53 4.04 -0.50
N ASP A 117 -2.29 4.81 -1.56
CA ASP A 117 -3.27 5.05 -2.60
C ASP A 117 -3.14 3.97 -3.69
N TYR A 118 -3.99 2.95 -3.64
CA TYR A 118 -4.01 1.86 -4.62
C TYR A 118 -4.59 2.27 -5.98
N THR A 119 -5.17 3.46 -6.07
CA THR A 119 -5.66 4.00 -7.34
C THR A 119 -4.56 4.67 -8.15
N PHE A 120 -3.41 4.99 -7.54
CA PHE A 120 -2.37 5.82 -8.14
C PHE A 120 -1.59 5.08 -9.23
N ARG A 121 -1.70 5.53 -10.48
CA ARG A 121 -1.07 4.90 -11.66
C ARG A 121 0.18 5.66 -12.08
N THR A 122 1.36 5.09 -11.80
CA THR A 122 2.67 5.58 -12.27
C THR A 122 3.64 4.42 -12.44
N PRO A 123 4.74 4.59 -13.20
CA PRO A 123 5.79 3.57 -13.31
C PRO A 123 6.51 3.26 -11.99
N ASP A 124 6.43 4.16 -11.00
CA ASP A 124 7.12 4.04 -9.70
C ASP A 124 6.09 3.75 -8.58
N PHE A 125 6.04 2.51 -8.11
CA PHE A 125 5.03 2.06 -7.13
C PHE A 125 5.04 2.84 -5.82
N GLU A 126 6.20 3.29 -5.39
CA GLU A 126 6.35 4.06 -4.15
C GLU A 126 5.61 5.41 -4.19
N ASP A 127 5.18 5.86 -5.37
CA ASP A 127 4.38 7.09 -5.49
C ASP A 127 2.99 6.95 -4.86
N GLY A 128 2.47 5.72 -4.73
CA GLY A 128 1.24 5.43 -4.00
C GLY A 128 1.37 5.56 -2.48
N ASP A 129 2.59 5.54 -1.92
CA ASP A 129 2.80 5.73 -0.49
C ASP A 129 2.39 7.15 -0.06
N MET A 130 1.50 7.26 0.89
CA MET A 130 1.03 8.53 1.43
C MET A 130 1.70 8.81 2.78
N GLY A 131 2.18 10.04 2.98
CA GLY A 131 2.65 10.47 4.29
C GLY A 131 1.51 10.55 5.30
N ASN A 132 1.77 10.14 6.55
CA ASN A 132 0.85 10.29 7.66
C ASN A 132 1.28 11.43 8.58
N LEU A 133 0.32 12.13 9.20
CA LEU A 133 0.63 13.18 10.18
C LEU A 133 1.00 12.51 11.50
N LEU A 134 2.25 12.68 11.92
CA LEU A 134 2.80 11.95 13.07
C LEU A 134 3.87 12.74 13.82
N GLY A 135 4.13 12.31 15.04
CA GLY A 135 5.34 12.61 15.79
C GLY A 135 6.18 11.36 15.98
N GLU A 136 7.49 11.49 15.85
CA GLU A 136 8.44 10.41 16.08
C GLU A 136 9.54 10.88 17.02
N LEU A 137 9.80 10.09 18.06
CA LEU A 137 10.93 10.21 18.96
C LEU A 137 11.84 9.01 18.77
N THR A 138 13.10 9.26 18.46
CA THR A 138 14.14 8.20 18.37
C THR A 138 15.20 8.47 19.42
N PHE A 139 15.57 7.43 20.14
CA PHE A 139 16.61 7.43 21.14
C PHE A 139 17.68 6.37 20.82
N THR A 140 18.95 6.76 20.76
CA THR A 140 20.09 5.90 20.42
C THR A 140 21.10 5.92 21.56
N PRO A 141 20.85 5.16 22.64
CA PRO A 141 21.72 5.17 23.82
C PRO A 141 23.05 4.47 23.59
N ALA A 142 23.14 3.62 22.57
CA ALA A 142 24.34 2.91 22.18
C ALA A 142 24.40 2.71 20.66
N PRO A 143 25.57 2.58 20.05
CA PRO A 143 25.68 2.40 18.59
C PRO A 143 24.94 1.17 18.04
N PHE A 144 24.76 0.14 18.86
CA PHE A 144 24.11 -1.10 18.47
C PHE A 144 22.59 -1.12 18.77
N PHE A 145 22.04 -0.07 19.41
CA PHE A 145 20.62 -0.05 19.81
C PHE A 145 19.96 1.29 19.56
N ARG A 146 18.81 1.25 18.91
CA ARG A 146 17.92 2.39 18.66
C ARG A 146 16.51 2.05 19.12
N LEU A 147 15.88 2.96 19.83
CA LEU A 147 14.47 2.90 20.24
C LEU A 147 13.70 4.02 19.56
N SER A 148 12.67 3.68 18.80
CA SER A 148 11.78 4.65 18.14
C SER A 148 10.37 4.53 18.67
N VAL A 149 9.74 5.67 18.95
CA VAL A 149 8.33 5.79 19.33
C VAL A 149 7.65 6.69 18.33
N VAL A 150 6.54 6.23 17.75
CA VAL A 150 5.74 6.96 16.77
C VAL A 150 4.32 7.09 17.28
N ALA A 151 3.71 8.26 17.07
CA ALA A 151 2.30 8.48 17.38
C ALA A 151 1.64 9.31 16.28
N THR A 152 0.40 8.94 15.91
CA THR A 152 -0.46 9.69 15.01
C THR A 152 -1.75 10.08 15.72
N PRO A 153 -2.16 11.35 15.67
CA PRO A 153 -3.41 11.80 16.32
C PRO A 153 -4.66 11.56 15.47
N PHE A 154 -4.50 11.15 14.21
CA PHE A 154 -5.57 11.03 13.24
C PHE A 154 -5.50 9.68 12.50
N TRP A 155 -6.64 9.18 12.10
CA TRP A 155 -6.72 8.09 11.14
C TRP A 155 -6.69 8.63 9.71
N ASN A 156 -5.76 8.14 8.91
CA ASN A 156 -5.65 8.41 7.48
C ASN A 156 -5.70 7.07 6.75
N PRO A 157 -6.86 6.64 6.25
CA PRO A 157 -7.00 5.33 5.60
C PRO A 157 -6.32 5.30 4.23
N SER A 158 -5.96 4.10 3.82
CA SER A 158 -5.58 3.79 2.44
C SER A 158 -6.75 4.02 1.49
N VAL A 159 -6.45 4.42 0.26
CA VAL A 159 -7.46 4.64 -0.79
C VAL A 159 -7.64 3.34 -1.58
N LEU A 160 -8.81 2.73 -1.45
CA LEU A 160 -9.14 1.47 -2.12
C LEU A 160 -9.52 1.68 -3.58
N LEU A 161 -9.18 0.71 -4.43
CA LEU A 161 -9.51 0.69 -5.85
C LEU A 161 -10.92 0.11 -6.06
N ILE A 162 -11.96 0.82 -5.59
CA ILE A 162 -13.38 0.39 -5.71
C ILE A 162 -14.10 1.06 -6.87
N LYS A 163 -13.76 2.32 -7.20
CA LYS A 163 -14.49 3.10 -8.22
C LYS A 163 -14.65 2.43 -9.59
N PRO A 164 -13.62 1.76 -10.17
CA PRO A 164 -13.78 1.07 -11.44
C PRO A 164 -14.53 -0.26 -11.33
N VAL A 165 -14.71 -0.79 -10.11
CA VAL A 165 -15.42 -2.06 -9.89
C VAL A 165 -16.90 -1.89 -10.15
N SER A 166 -17.48 -2.76 -10.95
CA SER A 166 -18.92 -2.81 -11.17
C SER A 166 -19.63 -3.26 -9.90
N LEU A 167 -20.35 -2.33 -9.26
CA LEU A 167 -21.16 -2.64 -8.09
C LEU A 167 -22.54 -3.16 -8.50
N PRO A 168 -23.18 -4.03 -7.69
CA PRO A 168 -24.58 -4.41 -7.89
C PRO A 168 -25.49 -3.19 -7.98
N GLN A 169 -26.53 -3.27 -8.80
CA GLN A 169 -27.47 -2.16 -8.99
C GLN A 169 -28.09 -1.74 -7.64
N GLY A 170 -28.08 -0.42 -7.37
CA GLY A 170 -28.60 0.15 -6.13
C GLY A 170 -27.65 0.09 -4.93
N MET A 171 -26.43 -0.44 -5.11
CA MET A 171 -25.40 -0.44 -4.07
C MET A 171 -24.51 0.80 -4.16
N GLN A 172 -24.28 1.45 -3.01
CA GLN A 172 -23.35 2.57 -2.84
C GLN A 172 -22.30 2.21 -1.80
N VAL A 173 -21.04 2.48 -2.11
CA VAL A 173 -19.92 2.32 -1.18
C VAL A 173 -19.30 3.68 -0.88
N LEU A 174 -19.41 4.10 0.38
CA LEU A 174 -18.86 5.36 0.88
C LEU A 174 -17.50 5.10 1.54
N LEU A 175 -16.42 5.46 0.85
CA LEU A 175 -15.08 5.32 1.40
C LEU A 175 -14.66 6.59 2.15
N PRO A 176 -14.01 6.43 3.32
CA PRO A 176 -13.47 7.57 4.05
C PRO A 176 -12.32 8.19 3.25
N GLY A 177 -12.27 9.52 3.19
CA GLY A 177 -11.18 10.26 2.57
C GLY A 177 -10.53 11.23 3.55
N GLY A 178 -9.20 11.41 3.42
CA GLY A 178 -8.41 12.34 4.23
C GLY A 178 -8.29 11.96 5.72
N PHE A 179 -7.77 12.91 6.49
CA PHE A 179 -7.59 12.72 7.94
C PHE A 179 -8.92 12.73 8.69
N ARG A 180 -9.16 11.71 9.50
CA ARG A 180 -10.33 11.57 10.35
C ARG A 180 -9.95 11.70 11.81
N THR A 181 -10.79 12.40 12.59
CA THR A 181 -10.63 12.62 14.02
C THR A 181 -11.76 11.95 14.78
N GLY A 182 -11.48 11.45 15.98
CA GLY A 182 -12.46 10.84 16.86
C GLY A 182 -11.81 9.94 17.91
N ASN A 183 -12.60 9.43 18.83
CA ASN A 183 -12.14 8.44 19.78
C ASN A 183 -11.76 7.15 19.03
N GLY A 184 -10.53 6.64 19.29
CA GLY A 184 -10.01 5.44 18.63
C GLY A 184 -9.30 5.70 17.30
N TYR A 185 -9.24 6.93 16.80
CA TYR A 185 -8.55 7.25 15.52
C TYR A 185 -7.07 7.58 15.67
N HIS A 186 -6.53 7.54 16.88
CA HIS A 186 -5.10 7.70 17.13
C HIS A 186 -4.38 6.36 17.08
N SER A 187 -3.14 6.37 16.62
CA SER A 187 -2.27 5.21 16.67
C SER A 187 -0.93 5.53 17.31
N TRP A 188 -0.29 4.52 17.85
CA TRP A 188 1.09 4.61 18.33
C TRP A 188 1.82 3.30 18.13
N GLY A 189 3.13 3.37 18.11
CA GLY A 189 3.98 2.19 18.04
C GLY A 189 5.35 2.47 18.60
N VAL A 190 5.99 1.38 18.99
CA VAL A 190 7.35 1.36 19.52
C VAL A 190 8.16 0.33 18.75
N ARG A 191 9.39 0.68 18.39
CA ARG A 191 10.33 -0.20 17.70
C ARG A 191 11.72 -0.11 18.32
N GLY A 192 12.29 -1.27 18.64
CA GLY A 192 13.69 -1.42 19.00
C GLY A 192 14.47 -2.02 17.83
N ASP A 193 15.51 -1.33 17.34
CA ASP A 193 16.43 -1.83 16.33
C ASP A 193 17.77 -2.18 16.98
N PHE A 194 18.29 -3.35 16.63
CA PHE A 194 19.58 -3.87 17.08
C PHE A 194 20.48 -4.07 15.86
N THR A 195 21.66 -3.44 15.87
CA THR A 195 22.64 -3.52 14.79
C THR A 195 23.92 -4.15 15.34
N PHE A 196 24.22 -5.35 14.86
CA PHE A 196 25.41 -6.09 15.18
C PHE A 196 26.29 -6.29 13.94
N SER A 197 27.55 -6.68 14.12
CA SER A 197 28.45 -6.90 12.99
C SER A 197 28.00 -8.03 12.04
N ALA A 198 27.25 -8.99 12.54
CA ALA A 198 26.81 -10.17 11.77
C ALA A 198 25.37 -10.05 11.30
N PHE A 199 24.50 -9.35 12.01
CA PHE A 199 23.08 -9.22 11.66
C PHE A 199 22.45 -7.98 12.27
N ASP A 200 21.38 -7.52 11.63
CA ASP A 200 20.46 -6.51 12.14
C ASP A 200 19.13 -7.18 12.51
N ALA A 201 18.52 -6.74 13.60
CA ALA A 201 17.20 -7.22 14.01
C ALA A 201 16.32 -6.08 14.51
N GLY A 202 15.01 -6.22 14.36
CA GLY A 202 14.03 -5.28 14.86
C GLY A 202 12.90 -5.99 15.57
N ILE A 203 12.39 -5.40 16.63
CA ILE A 203 11.14 -5.79 17.29
C ILE A 203 10.24 -4.59 17.40
N GLN A 204 8.96 -4.76 17.11
CA GLN A 204 8.01 -3.66 17.14
C GLN A 204 6.66 -4.06 17.72
N TYR A 205 5.97 -3.05 18.22
CA TYR A 205 4.56 -3.10 18.59
C TYR A 205 3.83 -1.89 17.99
N TYR A 206 2.64 -2.13 17.49
CA TYR A 206 1.72 -1.11 16.96
C TYR A 206 0.35 -1.31 17.59
N ARG A 207 -0.35 -0.22 17.89
CA ARG A 207 -1.76 -0.18 18.28
C ARG A 207 -2.44 1.04 17.67
N GLY A 208 -3.56 0.81 17.02
CA GLY A 208 -4.37 1.86 16.40
C GLY A 208 -5.31 1.31 15.32
N PRO A 209 -6.07 2.18 14.64
CA PRO A 209 -6.91 1.75 13.54
C PRO A 209 -6.05 1.20 12.39
N ASP A 210 -6.52 0.11 11.77
CA ASP A 210 -5.89 -0.39 10.54
C ASP A 210 -5.99 0.68 9.44
N LEU A 211 -5.00 0.70 8.56
CA LEU A 211 -4.99 1.62 7.42
C LEU A 211 -5.97 1.18 6.33
N MET A 212 -6.32 -0.10 6.28
CA MET A 212 -7.39 -0.60 5.41
C MET A 212 -8.73 -0.41 6.12
N PRO A 213 -9.68 0.37 5.55
CA PRO A 213 -11.01 0.49 6.13
C PRO A 213 -11.78 -0.84 6.02
N GLY A 214 -12.48 -1.22 7.06
CA GLY A 214 -13.43 -2.32 6.99
C GLY A 214 -14.76 -1.84 6.40
N LEU A 215 -15.35 -2.60 5.49
CA LEU A 215 -16.66 -2.27 4.92
C LEU A 215 -17.76 -2.76 5.84
N SER A 216 -18.67 -1.86 6.24
CA SER A 216 -19.82 -2.16 7.09
C SER A 216 -21.12 -1.76 6.43
N LEU A 217 -22.17 -2.55 6.65
CA LEU A 217 -23.51 -2.29 6.15
C LEU A 217 -24.19 -1.19 6.96
N VAL A 218 -24.48 -0.05 6.31
CA VAL A 218 -25.20 1.06 6.94
C VAL A 218 -26.71 0.85 6.84
N SER A 219 -27.20 0.47 5.65
CA SER A 219 -28.61 0.20 5.41
C SER A 219 -28.80 -0.70 4.21
N ALA A 220 -29.85 -1.51 4.24
CA ALA A 220 -30.32 -2.28 3.09
C ALA A 220 -31.85 -2.23 3.07
N ASP A 221 -32.42 -1.72 1.97
CA ASP A 221 -33.86 -1.66 1.73
C ASP A 221 -34.20 -2.55 0.55
N TYR A 222 -35.00 -3.57 0.81
CA TYR A 222 -35.49 -4.56 -0.15
C TYR A 222 -37.00 -4.41 -0.45
N THR A 223 -37.56 -3.23 -0.21
CA THR A 223 -38.98 -2.95 -0.57
C THR A 223 -39.22 -3.24 -2.05
N ASN A 224 -38.22 -2.98 -2.91
CA ASN A 224 -38.18 -3.47 -4.28
C ASN A 224 -37.01 -4.47 -4.45
N PRO A 225 -37.23 -5.78 -4.39
CA PRO A 225 -36.16 -6.78 -4.49
C PRO A 225 -35.36 -6.74 -5.80
N LEU A 226 -35.94 -6.21 -6.89
CA LEU A 226 -35.26 -6.09 -8.18
C LEU A 226 -34.35 -4.85 -8.25
N GLN A 227 -34.50 -3.89 -7.34
CA GLN A 227 -33.72 -2.69 -7.24
C GLN A 227 -33.49 -2.33 -5.75
N PRO A 228 -32.75 -3.14 -5.00
CA PRO A 228 -32.49 -2.87 -3.60
C PRO A 228 -31.67 -1.58 -3.43
N ALA A 229 -31.91 -0.84 -2.35
CA ALA A 229 -31.07 0.30 -1.98
C ALA A 229 -30.13 -0.12 -0.83
N ILE A 230 -28.85 -0.31 -1.16
CA ILE A 230 -27.82 -0.79 -0.22
C ILE A 230 -26.77 0.31 -0.03
N SER A 231 -26.50 0.67 1.21
CA SER A 231 -25.45 1.62 1.58
C SER A 231 -24.40 0.94 2.45
N VAL A 232 -23.15 1.01 2.02
CA VAL A 232 -21.98 0.46 2.71
C VAL A 232 -21.00 1.59 3.01
N GLU A 233 -20.40 1.61 4.19
CA GLU A 233 -19.39 2.59 4.57
C GLU A 233 -18.10 1.92 4.99
N GLY A 234 -16.96 2.53 4.61
CA GLY A 234 -15.64 2.14 5.10
C GLY A 234 -15.39 2.76 6.48
N ILE A 235 -15.22 1.94 7.49
CA ILE A 235 -15.00 2.38 8.87
C ILE A 235 -13.68 1.83 9.44
N PRO A 236 -13.09 2.50 10.45
CA PRO A 236 -11.91 1.99 11.13
C PRO A 236 -12.26 0.85 12.07
N TYR A 237 -11.35 -0.09 12.25
CA TYR A 237 -11.31 -1.07 13.33
C TYR A 237 -9.91 -1.03 13.97
N ILE A 238 -9.85 -1.20 15.30
CA ILE A 238 -8.60 -1.10 16.04
C ILE A 238 -7.86 -2.44 16.02
N ILE A 239 -6.56 -2.38 15.75
CA ILE A 239 -5.66 -3.54 15.78
C ILE A 239 -4.51 -3.33 16.75
N SER A 240 -4.01 -4.44 17.28
CA SER A 240 -2.70 -4.54 17.92
C SER A 240 -1.82 -5.47 17.08
N SER A 241 -0.61 -5.05 16.75
CA SER A 241 0.33 -5.84 15.96
C SER A 241 1.70 -5.87 16.63
N THR A 242 2.20 -7.09 16.88
CA THR A 242 3.57 -7.31 17.36
C THR A 242 4.36 -7.96 16.23
N GLY A 243 5.56 -7.47 15.97
CA GLY A 243 6.37 -7.98 14.88
C GLY A 243 7.86 -8.00 15.18
N PHE A 244 8.54 -8.82 14.41
CA PHE A 244 9.98 -9.01 14.43
C PHE A 244 10.52 -9.07 13.00
N ASP A 245 11.69 -8.51 12.78
CA ASP A 245 12.43 -8.65 11.53
C ASP A 245 13.93 -8.84 11.76
N PHE A 246 14.59 -9.38 10.75
CA PHE A 246 16.03 -9.50 10.73
C PHE A 246 16.59 -9.36 9.32
N GLU A 247 17.90 -9.00 9.26
CA GLU A 247 18.69 -9.00 8.05
C GLU A 247 20.10 -9.47 8.39
N THR A 248 20.70 -10.31 7.54
CA THR A 248 22.08 -10.77 7.68
C THR A 248 22.73 -11.00 6.34
N THR A 249 24.03 -10.75 6.24
CA THR A 249 24.81 -10.99 5.03
C THR A 249 25.53 -12.35 5.13
N VAL A 250 25.15 -13.25 4.23
CA VAL A 250 25.82 -14.54 4.02
C VAL A 250 26.29 -14.57 2.56
N SER A 251 27.49 -14.03 2.34
CA SER A 251 28.02 -13.80 0.97
C SER A 251 27.82 -15.03 0.06
N PRO A 252 27.27 -14.83 -1.16
CA PRO A 252 26.96 -13.58 -1.84
C PRO A 252 25.54 -13.06 -1.62
N PHE A 253 24.81 -13.55 -0.64
CA PHE A 253 23.42 -13.22 -0.37
C PHE A 253 23.26 -12.30 0.83
N VAL A 254 22.22 -11.44 0.79
CA VAL A 254 21.65 -10.79 1.97
C VAL A 254 20.33 -11.51 2.28
N LEU A 255 20.25 -12.15 3.42
CA LEU A 255 19.06 -12.86 3.88
C LEU A 255 18.19 -11.93 4.72
N ARG A 256 16.88 -11.95 4.50
CA ARG A 256 15.91 -11.14 5.22
C ARG A 256 14.73 -11.96 5.70
N GLY A 257 14.14 -11.54 6.79
CA GLY A 257 12.90 -12.14 7.26
C GLY A 257 12.11 -11.20 8.15
N SER A 258 10.81 -11.40 8.17
CA SER A 258 9.91 -10.70 9.08
C SER A 258 8.76 -11.61 9.50
N ALA A 259 8.19 -11.36 10.67
CA ALA A 259 6.99 -12.03 11.14
C ALA A 259 6.16 -11.06 11.99
N SER A 260 4.82 -11.20 11.93
CA SER A 260 3.91 -10.41 12.77
C SER A 260 2.69 -11.21 13.19
N VAL A 261 2.19 -10.93 14.39
CA VAL A 261 0.85 -11.30 14.84
C VAL A 261 0.02 -10.04 14.92
N THR A 262 -1.09 -10.01 14.21
CA THR A 262 -2.05 -8.91 14.22
C THR A 262 -3.38 -9.39 14.78
N THR A 263 -3.88 -8.68 15.79
CA THR A 263 -5.11 -9.01 16.51
C THR A 263 -6.02 -7.79 16.50
N PRO A 264 -7.23 -7.87 15.90
CA PRO A 264 -8.27 -6.87 16.10
C PRO A 264 -8.70 -6.83 17.56
N GLU A 265 -9.01 -5.64 18.09
CA GLU A 265 -9.48 -5.48 19.47
C GLU A 265 -10.97 -5.79 19.58
N GLU A 266 -11.75 -5.44 18.56
CA GLU A 266 -13.14 -5.80 18.45
C GLU A 266 -13.29 -7.28 18.07
N GLY A 267 -14.27 -7.94 18.66
CA GLY A 267 -14.60 -9.31 18.31
C GLY A 267 -15.22 -9.41 16.91
N LYS A 268 -14.86 -10.46 16.15
CA LYS A 268 -15.39 -10.71 14.80
C LYS A 268 -16.91 -10.97 14.79
N ALA A 269 -17.46 -11.55 15.86
CA ALA A 269 -18.87 -11.94 15.91
C ALA A 269 -19.81 -10.73 15.77
N GLY A 270 -20.54 -10.68 14.66
CA GLY A 270 -21.49 -9.60 14.37
C GLY A 270 -20.87 -8.31 13.79
N ASN A 271 -19.57 -8.30 13.53
CA ASN A 271 -18.82 -7.18 12.97
C ASN A 271 -18.22 -7.61 11.62
N GLU A 272 -18.94 -7.39 10.53
CA GLU A 272 -18.52 -7.81 9.18
C GLU A 272 -17.25 -7.11 8.71
N GLU A 273 -17.00 -5.89 9.21
CA GLU A 273 -15.84 -5.06 8.88
C GLU A 273 -14.55 -5.53 9.56
N VAL A 274 -14.64 -6.27 10.67
CA VAL A 274 -13.48 -6.68 11.47
C VAL A 274 -12.83 -7.94 10.88
N PRO A 275 -11.53 -7.94 10.53
CA PRO A 275 -10.84 -9.13 10.04
C PRO A 275 -10.55 -10.13 11.16
N PHE A 276 -10.17 -11.35 10.78
CA PHE A 276 -9.65 -12.32 11.73
C PHE A 276 -8.27 -11.92 12.25
N ARG A 277 -7.94 -12.43 13.43
CA ARG A 277 -6.56 -12.45 13.92
C ARG A 277 -5.69 -13.25 12.96
N GLN A 278 -4.47 -12.77 12.70
CA GLN A 278 -3.58 -13.39 11.72
C GLN A 278 -2.14 -13.43 12.20
N PHE A 279 -1.41 -14.45 11.72
CA PHE A 279 0.03 -14.55 11.79
C PHE A 279 0.60 -14.50 10.37
N GLU A 280 1.52 -13.58 10.12
CA GLU A 280 2.17 -13.39 8.83
C GLU A 280 3.68 -13.56 8.98
N TRP A 281 4.33 -14.15 7.98
CA TRP A 281 5.79 -14.26 7.93
C TRP A 281 6.30 -14.10 6.51
N VAL A 282 7.51 -13.57 6.39
CA VAL A 282 8.23 -13.42 5.13
C VAL A 282 9.66 -13.91 5.34
N ALA A 283 10.18 -14.64 4.35
CA ALA A 283 11.57 -15.00 4.26
C ALA A 283 12.05 -14.76 2.84
N GLY A 284 13.22 -14.13 2.69
CA GLY A 284 13.72 -13.76 1.38
C GLY A 284 15.22 -13.54 1.36
N PHE A 285 15.72 -13.28 0.17
CA PHE A 285 17.10 -12.93 -0.05
C PHE A 285 17.28 -11.95 -1.19
N ASP A 286 18.37 -11.17 -1.11
CA ASP A 286 18.90 -10.42 -2.22
C ASP A 286 20.18 -11.06 -2.72
N TRP A 287 20.36 -11.00 -4.04
CA TRP A 287 21.56 -11.44 -4.71
C TRP A 287 21.94 -10.45 -5.82
N THR A 288 23.18 -9.96 -5.79
CA THR A 288 23.65 -8.93 -6.73
C THR A 288 24.92 -9.39 -7.45
N PRO A 289 24.82 -10.32 -8.43
CA PRO A 289 25.94 -10.74 -9.25
C PRO A 289 26.19 -9.75 -10.41
N GLY A 290 27.30 -9.00 -10.33
CA GLY A 290 27.65 -8.04 -11.37
C GLY A 290 26.64 -6.92 -11.52
N THR A 291 25.96 -6.85 -12.67
CA THR A 291 24.95 -5.82 -12.99
C THR A 291 23.52 -6.24 -12.67
N LEU A 292 23.29 -7.50 -12.33
CA LEU A 292 21.97 -8.02 -11.97
C LEU A 292 21.71 -7.81 -10.48
N ARG A 293 20.49 -7.35 -10.15
CA ARG A 293 19.93 -7.34 -8.80
C ARG A 293 18.71 -8.24 -8.79
N LEU A 294 18.67 -9.15 -7.84
CA LEU A 294 17.57 -10.09 -7.66
C LEU A 294 17.15 -10.08 -6.20
N THR A 295 15.86 -9.82 -5.97
CA THR A 295 15.18 -9.99 -4.69
C THR A 295 14.13 -11.08 -4.83
N ALA A 296 14.17 -12.09 -3.98
CA ALA A 296 13.17 -13.14 -3.94
C ALA A 296 12.64 -13.29 -2.51
N GLU A 297 11.32 -13.31 -2.36
CA GLU A 297 10.65 -13.43 -1.07
C GLU A 297 9.52 -14.47 -1.15
N TYR A 298 9.39 -15.25 -0.11
CA TYR A 298 8.26 -16.10 0.16
C TYR A 298 7.48 -15.54 1.35
N SER A 299 6.17 -15.40 1.21
CA SER A 299 5.26 -14.95 2.25
C SER A 299 4.27 -16.04 2.61
N GLY A 300 4.05 -16.22 3.90
CA GLY A 300 2.98 -17.06 4.43
C GLY A 300 2.08 -16.26 5.37
N LYS A 301 0.81 -16.62 5.39
CA LYS A 301 -0.19 -16.11 6.33
C LYS A 301 -1.00 -17.27 6.89
N LYS A 302 -1.21 -17.28 8.20
CA LYS A 302 -2.20 -18.10 8.87
C LYS A 302 -3.28 -17.22 9.47
N VAL A 303 -4.52 -17.45 9.07
CA VAL A 303 -5.70 -16.85 9.67
C VAL A 303 -6.02 -17.64 10.94
N LEU A 304 -5.96 -16.96 12.07
CA LEU A 304 -6.26 -17.55 13.38
C LEU A 304 -7.78 -17.44 13.63
N ASP A 305 -8.34 -18.42 14.37
CA ASP A 305 -9.79 -18.46 14.66
C ASP A 305 -10.65 -18.52 13.37
N PHE A 306 -10.11 -19.14 12.32
CA PHE A 306 -10.74 -19.24 11.01
C PHE A 306 -12.04 -20.08 11.07
N TYR A 307 -13.06 -19.60 10.35
CA TYR A 307 -14.23 -20.38 9.96
C TYR A 307 -14.58 -20.10 8.48
N GLU A 308 -15.14 -21.07 7.81
CA GLU A 308 -15.55 -20.93 6.40
C GLU A 308 -16.69 -19.91 6.26
N SER A 309 -16.63 -19.08 5.23
CA SER A 309 -17.76 -18.22 4.87
C SER A 309 -18.88 -19.09 4.31
N PRO A 310 -20.15 -18.86 4.71
CA PRO A 310 -21.27 -19.61 4.12
C PRO A 310 -21.53 -19.21 2.67
N TYR A 311 -20.96 -18.09 2.20
CA TYR A 311 -21.15 -17.57 0.86
C TYR A 311 -19.81 -17.12 0.27
N ASP A 312 -19.65 -17.29 -1.05
CA ASP A 312 -18.60 -16.66 -1.82
C ASP A 312 -18.91 -15.17 -2.05
N PRO A 313 -17.91 -14.28 -2.12
CA PRO A 313 -18.15 -12.87 -2.40
C PRO A 313 -18.72 -12.69 -3.83
N ILE A 314 -19.84 -11.97 -3.94
CA ILE A 314 -20.50 -11.70 -5.22
C ILE A 314 -19.96 -10.41 -5.88
N LEU A 315 -19.26 -9.55 -5.15
CA LEU A 315 -18.67 -8.31 -5.68
C LEU A 315 -17.73 -8.63 -6.84
N GLY A 316 -18.05 -8.05 -8.03
CA GLY A 316 -17.28 -8.27 -9.26
C GLY A 316 -17.74 -9.47 -10.10
N ALA A 317 -18.61 -10.34 -9.57
CA ALA A 317 -19.27 -11.37 -10.36
C ALA A 317 -20.67 -10.89 -10.80
N GLU A 318 -21.06 -11.20 -12.04
CA GLU A 318 -22.48 -11.06 -12.42
C GLU A 318 -23.27 -12.06 -11.58
N PRO A 319 -24.19 -11.58 -10.71
CA PRO A 319 -24.99 -12.50 -9.90
C PRO A 319 -25.86 -13.36 -10.80
N ASP A 320 -25.90 -14.66 -10.55
CA ASP A 320 -26.90 -15.53 -11.17
C ASP A 320 -28.28 -15.13 -10.65
N MET A 321 -29.01 -14.36 -11.48
CA MET A 321 -30.32 -13.82 -11.15
C MET A 321 -31.36 -14.91 -10.85
N GLN A 322 -31.16 -16.13 -11.39
CA GLN A 322 -32.01 -17.26 -11.12
C GLN A 322 -31.75 -17.81 -9.72
N GLN A 323 -30.49 -17.98 -9.33
CA GLN A 323 -30.10 -18.39 -7.97
C GLN A 323 -30.56 -17.36 -6.93
N LEU A 324 -30.35 -16.06 -7.20
CA LEU A 324 -30.84 -15.01 -6.31
C LEU A 324 -32.38 -15.06 -6.16
N ALA A 325 -33.14 -15.22 -7.25
CA ALA A 325 -34.59 -15.32 -7.17
C ALA A 325 -35.04 -16.55 -6.36
N GLU A 326 -34.35 -17.69 -6.47
CA GLU A 326 -34.62 -18.88 -5.66
C GLU A 326 -34.34 -18.64 -4.17
N LEU A 327 -33.22 -17.94 -3.83
CA LEU A 327 -32.92 -17.56 -2.47
C LEU A 327 -33.97 -16.64 -1.86
N PHE A 328 -34.38 -15.59 -2.59
CA PHE A 328 -35.43 -14.65 -2.13
C PHE A 328 -36.80 -15.31 -1.92
N ASN A 329 -37.09 -16.41 -2.63
CA ASN A 329 -38.33 -17.19 -2.47
C ASN A 329 -38.23 -18.27 -1.37
N THR A 330 -37.05 -18.47 -0.76
CA THR A 330 -36.86 -19.47 0.29
C THR A 330 -37.51 -19.00 1.61
N PRO A 331 -38.43 -19.79 2.22
CA PRO A 331 -39.05 -19.42 3.47
C PRO A 331 -38.01 -19.17 4.58
N GLY A 332 -38.06 -18.00 5.22
CA GLY A 332 -37.15 -17.62 6.28
C GLY A 332 -35.82 -16.98 5.81
N PHE A 333 -35.67 -16.75 4.51
CA PHE A 333 -34.53 -16.01 4.00
C PHE A 333 -34.57 -14.54 4.45
N ASP A 334 -33.46 -14.06 5.04
CA ASP A 334 -33.28 -12.66 5.42
C ASP A 334 -32.30 -11.99 4.44
N PRO A 335 -32.79 -11.11 3.54
CA PRO A 335 -31.93 -10.46 2.55
C PRO A 335 -30.95 -9.46 3.16
N VAL A 336 -31.27 -8.89 4.33
CA VAL A 336 -30.36 -7.95 5.02
C VAL A 336 -29.18 -8.71 5.60
N GLU A 337 -29.45 -9.84 6.27
CA GLU A 337 -28.40 -10.72 6.80
C GLU A 337 -27.54 -11.31 5.67
N PHE A 338 -28.15 -11.72 4.56
CA PHE A 338 -27.43 -12.16 3.38
C PHE A 338 -26.47 -11.08 2.85
N THR A 339 -26.92 -9.83 2.75
CA THR A 339 -26.09 -8.71 2.32
C THR A 339 -24.92 -8.49 3.27
N ARG A 340 -25.16 -8.55 4.58
CA ARG A 340 -24.11 -8.43 5.60
C ARG A 340 -23.04 -9.50 5.43
N LEU A 341 -23.43 -10.76 5.22
CA LEU A 341 -22.51 -11.87 4.98
C LEU A 341 -21.72 -11.72 3.66
N GLN A 342 -22.34 -11.13 2.62
CA GLN A 342 -21.63 -10.80 1.38
C GLN A 342 -20.57 -9.71 1.59
N ILE A 343 -20.87 -8.67 2.38
CA ILE A 343 -19.89 -7.63 2.74
C ILE A 343 -18.75 -8.24 3.58
N GLU A 344 -19.08 -9.12 4.51
CA GLU A 344 -18.08 -9.87 5.26
C GLU A 344 -17.17 -10.69 4.34
N ALA A 345 -17.74 -11.44 3.40
CA ALA A 345 -16.98 -12.25 2.44
C ALA A 345 -16.04 -11.37 1.60
N PHE A 346 -16.50 -10.19 1.19
CA PHE A 346 -15.65 -9.23 0.48
C PHE A 346 -14.53 -8.66 1.37
N ASN A 347 -14.82 -8.30 2.62
CA ASN A 347 -13.79 -7.91 3.60
C ASN A 347 -12.73 -9.00 3.77
N ARG A 348 -13.15 -10.27 3.80
CA ARG A 348 -12.24 -11.42 3.88
C ARG A 348 -11.43 -11.61 2.60
N LEU A 349 -12.04 -11.34 1.43
CA LEU A 349 -11.36 -11.43 0.13
C LEU A 349 -10.17 -10.45 0.07
N TYR A 350 -10.40 -9.16 0.28
CA TYR A 350 -9.31 -8.18 0.14
C TYR A 350 -8.28 -8.24 1.27
N ASN A 351 -8.64 -8.82 2.44
CA ASN A 351 -7.69 -9.10 3.52
C ASN A 351 -6.92 -10.43 3.34
N ASN A 352 -7.16 -11.19 2.27
CA ASN A 352 -6.65 -12.56 2.11
C ASN A 352 -6.99 -13.43 3.32
N GLN A 353 -8.30 -13.57 3.63
CA GLN A 353 -8.81 -14.33 4.76
C GLN A 353 -9.99 -15.26 4.41
N LEU A 354 -10.20 -15.56 3.09
CA LEU A 354 -11.16 -16.57 2.66
C LEU A 354 -10.70 -18.00 2.94
N HIS A 355 -9.40 -18.20 3.12
CA HIS A 355 -8.79 -19.50 3.46
C HIS A 355 -7.98 -19.37 4.76
N GLU A 356 -7.80 -20.49 5.48
CA GLU A 356 -7.02 -20.52 6.72
C GLU A 356 -5.54 -20.20 6.48
N TYR A 357 -4.98 -20.66 5.34
CA TYR A 357 -3.57 -20.47 4.99
C TYR A 357 -3.43 -19.80 3.62
N TYR A 358 -2.50 -18.88 3.53
CA TYR A 358 -2.06 -18.26 2.28
C TYR A 358 -0.56 -18.42 2.12
N HIS A 359 -0.16 -18.68 0.89
CA HIS A 359 1.23 -18.82 0.49
C HIS A 359 1.47 -18.02 -0.78
N SER A 360 2.49 -17.18 -0.78
CA SER A 360 2.83 -16.33 -1.93
C SER A 360 4.33 -16.33 -2.14
N ALA A 361 4.75 -16.13 -3.39
CA ALA A 361 6.13 -15.83 -3.73
C ALA A 361 6.21 -14.54 -4.53
N GLY A 362 7.23 -13.75 -4.25
CA GLY A 362 7.55 -12.53 -4.97
C GLY A 362 8.96 -12.58 -5.52
N LEU A 363 9.15 -12.06 -6.72
CA LEU A 363 10.43 -11.95 -7.39
C LEU A 363 10.55 -10.57 -8.02
N ARG A 364 11.66 -9.89 -7.75
CA ARG A 364 12.05 -8.67 -8.45
C ARG A 364 13.43 -8.88 -9.04
N MET A 365 13.57 -8.64 -10.33
CA MET A 365 14.85 -8.64 -11.04
C MET A 365 15.04 -7.31 -11.73
N GLU A 366 16.25 -6.79 -11.68
CA GLU A 366 16.66 -5.57 -12.37
C GLU A 366 18.11 -5.72 -12.83
N ALA A 367 18.43 -5.22 -14.03
CA ALA A 367 19.80 -5.25 -14.55
C ALA A 367 20.24 -3.85 -14.96
N ASP A 368 21.43 -3.45 -14.50
CA ASP A 368 22.09 -2.21 -14.92
C ASP A 368 22.92 -2.46 -16.18
N LEU A 369 22.39 -2.12 -17.35
CA LEU A 369 23.06 -2.26 -18.63
C LEU A 369 23.50 -0.90 -19.19
N LEU A 370 24.48 -0.90 -20.08
CA LEU A 370 25.02 0.31 -20.71
C LEU A 370 25.43 1.38 -19.70
N TYR A 371 26.13 0.96 -18.64
CA TYR A 371 26.56 1.84 -17.52
C TYR A 371 25.38 2.52 -16.81
N GLY A 372 24.30 1.79 -16.57
CA GLY A 372 23.10 2.27 -15.89
C GLY A 372 22.17 3.14 -16.74
N ARG A 373 22.41 3.22 -18.06
CA ARG A 373 21.53 3.93 -18.99
C ARG A 373 20.31 3.09 -19.42
N LEU A 374 20.43 1.78 -19.44
CA LEU A 374 19.35 0.87 -19.81
C LEU A 374 19.09 -0.08 -18.64
N ILE A 375 17.89 -0.02 -18.09
CA ILE A 375 17.52 -0.75 -16.87
C ILE A 375 16.24 -1.55 -17.14
N PRO A 376 16.36 -2.78 -17.71
CA PRO A 376 15.25 -3.70 -17.74
C PRO A 376 14.97 -4.23 -16.33
N SER A 377 13.71 -4.40 -16.00
CA SER A 377 13.26 -4.97 -14.74
C SER A 377 12.00 -5.81 -14.93
N VAL A 378 11.78 -6.74 -14.01
CA VAL A 378 10.53 -7.46 -13.89
C VAL A 378 10.22 -7.65 -12.40
N THR A 379 8.97 -7.37 -12.03
CA THR A 379 8.44 -7.73 -10.71
C THR A 379 7.27 -8.68 -10.91
N THR A 380 7.27 -9.80 -10.20
CA THR A 380 6.16 -10.75 -10.21
C THR A 380 5.81 -11.16 -8.79
N VAL A 381 4.52 -11.34 -8.55
CA VAL A 381 3.99 -11.92 -7.31
C VAL A 381 2.95 -12.97 -7.68
N PHE A 382 3.06 -14.14 -7.09
CA PHE A 382 2.11 -15.21 -7.25
C PHE A 382 1.61 -15.69 -5.89
N ASN A 383 0.29 -15.70 -5.71
CA ASN A 383 -0.37 -16.28 -4.56
C ASN A 383 -0.85 -17.70 -4.90
N PHE A 384 -0.20 -18.72 -4.32
CA PHE A 384 -0.50 -20.13 -4.59
C PHE A 384 -1.88 -20.54 -4.10
N THR A 385 -2.40 -19.88 -3.05
CA THR A 385 -3.70 -20.20 -2.45
C THR A 385 -4.87 -19.65 -3.27
N SER A 386 -4.89 -18.35 -3.54
CA SER A 386 -5.94 -17.72 -4.35
C SER A 386 -5.74 -17.93 -5.85
N GLY A 387 -4.50 -18.19 -6.30
CA GLY A 387 -4.14 -18.29 -7.72
C GLY A 387 -3.96 -16.93 -8.38
N ASP A 388 -3.84 -15.86 -7.61
CA ASP A 388 -3.61 -14.51 -8.10
C ASP A 388 -2.17 -14.34 -8.58
N LEU A 389 -2.01 -13.75 -9.75
CA LEU A 389 -0.72 -13.48 -10.39
C LEU A 389 -0.64 -12.02 -10.84
N VAL A 390 0.45 -11.36 -10.53
CA VAL A 390 0.84 -10.10 -11.16
C VAL A 390 2.23 -10.23 -11.77
N ILE A 391 2.39 -9.76 -13.01
CA ILE A 391 3.68 -9.67 -13.69
C ILE A 391 3.81 -8.26 -14.27
N ARG A 392 4.94 -7.60 -13.96
CA ARG A 392 5.22 -6.21 -14.36
C ARG A 392 6.62 -6.10 -14.95
N PRO A 393 6.82 -6.43 -16.24
CA PRO A 393 8.04 -6.09 -16.95
C PRO A 393 8.09 -4.59 -17.23
N ALA A 394 9.28 -4.01 -17.08
CA ALA A 394 9.51 -2.60 -17.34
C ALA A 394 10.91 -2.38 -17.92
N LEU A 395 11.05 -1.31 -18.67
CA LEU A 395 12.30 -0.84 -19.24
C LEU A 395 12.44 0.64 -18.93
N LYS A 396 13.50 1.03 -18.25
CA LYS A 396 13.90 2.43 -18.08
C LYS A 396 15.12 2.70 -18.96
N TYR A 397 15.06 3.80 -19.72
CA TYR A 397 16.17 4.28 -20.55
C TYR A 397 16.50 5.72 -20.21
N LYS A 398 17.77 6.01 -19.94
CA LYS A 398 18.30 7.33 -19.61
C LYS A 398 19.14 7.87 -20.78
N PRO A 399 18.53 8.55 -21.76
CA PRO A 399 19.24 9.10 -22.92
C PRO A 399 20.23 10.21 -22.55
N ALA A 400 19.92 10.96 -21.50
CA ALA A 400 20.75 12.05 -20.97
C ALA A 400 20.58 12.15 -19.45
N ASP A 401 21.47 12.87 -18.80
CA ASP A 401 21.36 13.17 -17.36
C ASP A 401 20.04 13.91 -17.07
N GLY A 402 19.34 13.44 -16.04
CA GLY A 402 18.05 13.99 -15.65
C GLY A 402 16.85 13.60 -16.53
N VAL A 403 17.04 12.84 -17.63
CA VAL A 403 15.93 12.38 -18.48
C VAL A 403 15.78 10.87 -18.37
N THR A 404 14.57 10.42 -18.06
CA THR A 404 14.22 8.99 -17.99
C THR A 404 12.98 8.72 -18.84
N LEU A 405 13.11 7.78 -19.78
CA LEU A 405 12.01 7.20 -20.53
C LEU A 405 11.68 5.85 -19.88
N SER A 406 10.40 5.62 -19.60
CA SER A 406 9.93 4.38 -19.00
C SER A 406 8.85 3.76 -19.88
N ALA A 407 8.93 2.48 -20.12
CA ALA A 407 7.89 1.70 -20.77
C ALA A 407 7.72 0.38 -20.02
N GLY A 408 6.51 -0.16 -19.99
CA GLY A 408 6.27 -1.43 -19.33
C GLY A 408 4.85 -1.94 -19.56
N TYR A 409 4.59 -3.06 -18.93
CA TYR A 409 3.31 -3.74 -19.00
C TYR A 409 2.92 -4.24 -17.62
N GLU A 410 1.66 -4.12 -17.28
CA GLU A 410 1.09 -4.65 -16.03
C GLU A 410 0.06 -5.72 -16.39
N HIS A 411 0.34 -6.94 -16.00
CA HIS A 411 -0.55 -8.09 -16.17
C HIS A 411 -1.07 -8.55 -14.82
N TYR A 412 -2.38 -8.65 -14.71
CA TYR A 412 -3.08 -9.20 -13.55
C TYR A 412 -3.89 -10.39 -14.01
N GLN A 413 -3.93 -11.43 -13.20
CA GLN A 413 -4.73 -12.64 -13.46
C GLN A 413 -5.12 -13.27 -12.12
N GLY A 414 -6.40 -13.61 -11.95
CA GLY A 414 -6.93 -14.31 -10.77
C GLY A 414 -7.87 -15.44 -11.15
N LYS A 415 -8.26 -16.24 -10.17
CA LYS A 415 -9.38 -17.17 -10.32
C LYS A 415 -10.68 -16.38 -10.27
N LYS A 416 -11.70 -16.88 -10.97
CA LYS A 416 -13.04 -16.26 -11.01
C LYS A 416 -13.55 -15.93 -9.60
N GLY A 417 -13.94 -14.66 -9.39
CA GLY A 417 -14.38 -14.14 -8.10
C GLY A 417 -13.25 -13.80 -7.13
N GLY A 418 -11.98 -13.98 -7.53
CA GLY A 418 -10.81 -13.55 -6.76
C GLY A 418 -10.52 -12.05 -6.92
N MET A 419 -9.66 -11.50 -6.06
CA MET A 419 -9.33 -10.08 -6.10
C MET A 419 -8.75 -9.65 -7.45
N TYR A 420 -7.85 -10.44 -8.04
CA TYR A 420 -7.21 -10.09 -9.31
C TYR A 420 -8.11 -10.32 -10.52
N ASP A 421 -9.11 -11.19 -10.44
CA ASP A 421 -10.18 -11.31 -11.43
C ASP A 421 -11.05 -10.05 -11.46
N ILE A 422 -11.38 -9.51 -10.27
CA ILE A 422 -12.18 -8.27 -10.16
C ILE A 422 -11.47 -7.05 -10.75
N ILE A 423 -10.13 -6.98 -10.64
CA ILE A 423 -9.36 -5.80 -11.04
C ILE A 423 -8.66 -5.94 -12.39
N ASP A 424 -8.59 -7.13 -12.96
CA ASP A 424 -7.78 -7.40 -14.15
C ASP A 424 -8.22 -6.61 -15.38
N ASP A 425 -9.51 -6.46 -15.62
CA ASP A 425 -10.07 -5.75 -16.76
C ASP A 425 -9.59 -4.30 -16.86
N PHE A 426 -9.50 -3.60 -15.72
CA PHE A 426 -9.11 -2.19 -15.70
C PHE A 426 -7.67 -1.96 -15.23
N MET A 427 -6.99 -2.98 -14.69
CA MET A 427 -5.60 -2.86 -14.25
C MET A 427 -4.60 -3.34 -15.29
N LYS A 428 -4.96 -4.26 -16.21
CA LYS A 428 -4.10 -4.69 -17.31
C LYS A 428 -3.83 -3.53 -18.25
N ALA A 429 -2.57 -3.13 -18.38
CA ALA A 429 -2.20 -2.01 -19.23
C ALA A 429 -0.74 -2.05 -19.68
N ALA A 430 -0.49 -1.60 -20.91
CA ALA A 430 0.82 -1.15 -21.34
C ALA A 430 0.98 0.34 -20.99
N TYR A 431 2.18 0.76 -20.62
CA TYR A 431 2.40 2.17 -20.29
C TYR A 431 3.69 2.72 -20.92
N PHE A 432 3.67 4.04 -21.09
CA PHE A 432 4.85 4.84 -21.43
C PHE A 432 4.85 6.12 -20.56
N ALA A 433 6.04 6.52 -20.12
CA ALA A 433 6.21 7.78 -19.39
C ALA A 433 7.59 8.41 -19.68
N VAL A 434 7.63 9.72 -19.62
CA VAL A 434 8.82 10.55 -19.69
C VAL A 434 8.95 11.34 -18.40
N ARG A 435 10.12 11.29 -17.77
CA ARG A 435 10.44 12.04 -16.55
C ARG A 435 11.68 12.89 -16.78
N ILE A 436 11.62 14.13 -16.32
CA ILE A 436 12.73 15.09 -16.34
C ILE A 436 12.99 15.54 -14.92
N ASP A 437 14.16 15.24 -14.38
CA ASP A 437 14.63 15.64 -13.04
C ASP A 437 15.38 16.97 -13.13
N PHE A 438 15.20 17.85 -12.12
CA PHE A 438 15.86 19.18 -12.03
C PHE A 438 16.35 19.51 -10.61
#